data_c9a605471f3891a9f38af79d76e74afd
#
_entry.id   c9a605471f3891a9f38af79d76e74afd
#
_cell.length_a   1.000
_cell.length_b   1.000
_cell.length_c   1.000
_cell.angle_alpha   90.00
_cell.angle_beta   90.00
_cell.angle_gamma   90.00
#
_symmetry.space_group_name_H-M   'P 1'
#
loop_
_entity.id
_entity.type
_entity.pdbx_description
1 polymer ?
#
loop_
_entity_poly.entity_id
_entity_poly.type
_entity_poly.pdbx_seq_one_letter_code
_entity_poly.pdbx_strand_id
1 'polypeptide(L)'
;MAKVSLEKEKIKILLLEGLHPSSVEVLQAAGYTNIEYHKGSLPEDELLEAVKDAHFIGIRSRTNISQEVIDAAEKLVAVGCFCIGTNQVNLQAAAKRGIPVFNAPFSNTRSVAELVLGQVLLLLRGIPEKNALAHRGIWKKSADNSNEARGKRLGIIGYGHIGTQLGIIAENLGMRVYFYDIENKLSLGNATQVHTMTELLNKCDVISLHVPETNETKNMMGKEEFERMKPGSIFINAARGTVVDIPALCGALDSGHLSGAAIDVFPTEPKTNTDPFESPLMQFDNVILTPHVGGSTQEAQENIGVEVAGKLAKYSDNGSTLSSVNFPEVSLPLHTGTSRLLHIHENHPGILTQINTIFAEEGINIAGQYLQTAADMGYVVIDVEANRSEEALLKLKEIEGTIRARLLH
;
A
#
# COMPACT_ATOMS: atom_id res chain seq x y z
N MET A 1 -33.94 25.88 -1.44
CA MET A 1 -32.86 25.55 -0.50
C MET A 1 -31.73 24.97 -1.30
N ALA A 2 -30.55 25.54 -1.27
CA ALA A 2 -29.39 24.99 -1.96
C ALA A 2 -28.99 23.70 -1.22
N LYS A 3 -29.02 22.53 -1.90
CA LYS A 3 -28.53 21.28 -1.34
C LYS A 3 -27.01 21.42 -1.18
N VAL A 4 -26.51 21.36 0.04
CA VAL A 4 -25.09 21.57 0.37
C VAL A 4 -24.31 20.26 0.25
N SER A 5 -24.96 19.11 0.28
CA SER A 5 -24.40 17.78 -0.05
C SER A 5 -24.83 17.34 -1.44
N LEU A 6 -23.90 16.72 -2.18
CA LEU A 6 -24.17 16.25 -3.52
C LEU A 6 -24.83 14.85 -3.46
N GLU A 7 -25.92 14.68 -4.21
CA GLU A 7 -26.56 13.36 -4.37
C GLU A 7 -25.57 12.36 -4.99
N LYS A 8 -25.54 11.12 -4.52
CA LYS A 8 -24.57 10.08 -4.97
C LYS A 8 -24.52 9.91 -6.47
N GLU A 9 -25.66 10.05 -7.14
CA GLU A 9 -25.79 9.96 -8.60
C GLU A 9 -25.03 11.07 -9.35
N LYS A 10 -24.78 12.21 -8.69
CA LYS A 10 -24.03 13.34 -9.26
C LYS A 10 -22.54 13.29 -8.94
N ILE A 11 -22.13 12.39 -8.05
CA ILE A 11 -20.73 12.18 -7.70
C ILE A 11 -20.05 11.41 -8.82
N LYS A 12 -19.20 12.08 -9.60
CA LYS A 12 -18.42 11.44 -10.66
C LYS A 12 -17.22 10.72 -10.05
N ILE A 13 -17.08 9.45 -10.39
CA ILE A 13 -15.96 8.59 -9.98
C ILE A 13 -15.20 8.18 -11.24
N LEU A 14 -13.91 8.53 -11.31
CA LEU A 14 -13.01 8.17 -12.39
C LEU A 14 -12.12 7.00 -11.95
N LEU A 15 -12.28 5.83 -12.58
CA LEU A 15 -11.50 4.63 -12.30
C LEU A 15 -10.59 4.31 -13.48
N LEU A 16 -9.27 4.25 -13.25
CA LEU A 16 -8.25 4.06 -14.27
C LEU A 16 -7.51 2.72 -14.10
N GLU A 17 -6.78 2.29 -15.13
CA GLU A 17 -5.85 1.15 -15.12
C GLU A 17 -6.51 -0.22 -14.94
N GLY A 18 -7.74 -0.38 -15.41
CA GLY A 18 -8.39 -1.70 -15.44
C GLY A 18 -8.56 -2.33 -14.05
N LEU A 19 -9.08 -1.56 -13.10
CA LEU A 19 -9.38 -2.04 -11.75
C LEU A 19 -10.30 -3.27 -11.80
N HIS A 20 -10.18 -4.14 -10.79
CA HIS A 20 -11.04 -5.32 -10.72
C HIS A 20 -12.52 -4.91 -10.66
N PRO A 21 -13.45 -5.64 -11.33
CA PRO A 21 -14.87 -5.31 -11.37
C PRO A 21 -15.52 -5.14 -10.01
N SER A 22 -15.03 -5.85 -8.98
CA SER A 22 -15.49 -5.69 -7.59
C SER A 22 -15.46 -4.24 -7.10
N SER A 23 -14.53 -3.42 -7.60
CA SER A 23 -14.48 -1.99 -7.25
C SER A 23 -15.72 -1.24 -7.71
N VAL A 24 -16.18 -1.53 -8.93
CA VAL A 24 -17.41 -0.94 -9.50
C VAL A 24 -18.65 -1.48 -8.77
N GLU A 25 -18.69 -2.78 -8.51
CA GLU A 25 -19.80 -3.44 -7.80
C GLU A 25 -20.01 -2.86 -6.39
N VAL A 26 -18.94 -2.66 -5.63
CA VAL A 26 -18.99 -2.06 -4.29
C VAL A 26 -19.50 -0.62 -4.35
N LEU A 27 -19.03 0.19 -5.30
CA LEU A 27 -19.45 1.57 -5.46
C LEU A 27 -20.93 1.64 -5.90
N GLN A 28 -21.35 0.78 -6.83
CA GLN A 28 -22.75 0.70 -7.26
C GLN A 28 -23.67 0.25 -6.12
N ALA A 29 -23.26 -0.76 -5.34
CA ALA A 29 -24.00 -1.20 -4.15
C ALA A 29 -24.11 -0.09 -3.09
N ALA A 30 -23.13 0.82 -3.01
CA ALA A 30 -23.17 2.01 -2.17
C ALA A 30 -24.02 3.15 -2.76
N GLY A 31 -24.59 3.00 -3.98
CA GLY A 31 -25.49 3.96 -4.62
C GLY A 31 -24.84 4.93 -5.59
N TYR A 32 -23.56 4.71 -5.98
CA TYR A 32 -22.87 5.55 -6.98
C TYR A 32 -23.15 5.00 -8.38
N THR A 33 -23.69 5.81 -9.27
CA THR A 33 -24.06 5.41 -10.64
C THR A 33 -23.23 6.11 -11.71
N ASN A 34 -22.61 7.25 -11.40
CA ASN A 34 -21.77 8.03 -12.32
C ASN A 34 -20.31 7.59 -12.23
N ILE A 35 -20.01 6.40 -12.76
CA ILE A 35 -18.69 5.79 -12.73
C ILE A 35 -18.13 5.73 -14.15
N GLU A 36 -17.05 6.48 -14.40
CA GLU A 36 -16.26 6.43 -15.62
C GLU A 36 -15.10 5.45 -15.43
N TYR A 37 -15.03 4.39 -16.24
CA TYR A 37 -14.06 3.31 -16.09
C TYR A 37 -13.19 3.15 -17.35
N HIS A 38 -11.87 3.19 -17.16
CA HIS A 38 -10.88 3.00 -18.20
C HIS A 38 -10.01 1.76 -17.95
N LYS A 39 -9.79 0.96 -19.00
CA LYS A 39 -8.94 -0.25 -18.93
C LYS A 39 -7.43 0.06 -18.83
N GLY A 40 -7.00 1.27 -19.22
CA GLY A 40 -5.64 1.73 -19.18
C GLY A 40 -5.46 2.98 -18.33
N SER A 41 -4.21 3.45 -18.21
CA SER A 41 -3.91 4.82 -17.80
C SER A 41 -4.27 5.78 -18.94
N LEU A 42 -4.59 7.03 -18.60
CA LEU A 42 -4.78 8.09 -19.58
C LEU A 42 -3.45 8.81 -19.86
N PRO A 43 -3.21 9.29 -21.10
CA PRO A 43 -2.17 10.28 -21.37
C PRO A 43 -2.35 11.52 -20.48
N GLU A 44 -1.28 12.24 -20.21
CA GLU A 44 -1.28 13.35 -19.26
C GLU A 44 -2.31 14.44 -19.60
N ASP A 45 -2.39 14.84 -20.87
CA ASP A 45 -3.36 15.86 -21.33
C ASP A 45 -4.82 15.39 -21.15
N GLU A 46 -5.09 14.11 -21.44
CA GLU A 46 -6.42 13.52 -21.26
C GLU A 46 -6.76 13.37 -19.76
N LEU A 47 -5.76 13.03 -18.94
CA LEU A 47 -5.91 12.94 -17.49
C LEU A 47 -6.28 14.30 -16.89
N LEU A 48 -5.57 15.36 -17.26
CA LEU A 48 -5.82 16.73 -16.81
C LEU A 48 -7.24 17.20 -17.16
N GLU A 49 -7.79 16.78 -18.28
CA GLU A 49 -9.18 17.09 -18.65
C GLU A 49 -10.18 16.25 -17.85
N ALA A 50 -9.94 14.94 -17.76
CA ALA A 50 -10.85 13.98 -17.10
C ALA A 50 -11.02 14.24 -15.59
N VAL A 51 -10.00 14.80 -14.92
CA VAL A 51 -10.04 15.04 -13.48
C VAL A 51 -10.79 16.29 -13.06
N LYS A 52 -11.05 17.24 -13.97
CA LYS A 52 -11.67 18.54 -13.65
C LYS A 52 -13.01 18.43 -12.93
N ASP A 53 -13.82 17.46 -13.32
CA ASP A 53 -15.15 17.25 -12.76
C ASP A 53 -15.26 15.98 -11.90
N ALA A 54 -14.17 15.22 -11.75
CA ALA A 54 -14.12 14.03 -10.92
C ALA A 54 -14.13 14.36 -9.41
N HIS A 55 -14.97 13.65 -8.67
CA HIS A 55 -15.06 13.73 -7.21
C HIS A 55 -14.19 12.67 -6.53
N PHE A 56 -14.09 11.49 -7.12
CA PHE A 56 -13.18 10.43 -6.70
C PHE A 56 -12.34 9.96 -7.88
N ILE A 57 -11.07 9.68 -7.62
CA ILE A 57 -10.16 9.09 -8.59
C ILE A 57 -9.64 7.78 -8.02
N GLY A 58 -9.78 6.69 -8.78
CA GLY A 58 -9.20 5.38 -8.48
C GLY A 58 -8.09 5.06 -9.48
N ILE A 59 -6.89 4.76 -8.97
CA ILE A 59 -5.69 4.43 -9.78
C ILE A 59 -5.01 3.17 -9.25
N ARG A 60 -4.08 2.62 -10.02
CA ARG A 60 -3.11 1.63 -9.52
C ARG A 60 -1.72 2.26 -9.42
N SER A 61 -0.74 1.69 -10.11
CA SER A 61 0.67 2.07 -9.95
C SER A 61 1.24 2.91 -11.13
N ARG A 62 0.49 3.10 -12.20
CA ARG A 62 1.00 3.75 -13.43
C ARG A 62 0.61 5.21 -13.54
N THR A 63 -0.61 5.57 -13.16
CA THR A 63 -1.10 6.95 -13.23
C THR A 63 -0.46 7.78 -12.12
N ASN A 64 0.16 8.89 -12.49
CA ASN A 64 0.77 9.82 -11.55
C ASN A 64 -0.21 10.96 -11.20
N ILE A 65 -0.59 11.05 -9.94
CA ILE A 65 -1.40 12.18 -9.41
C ILE A 65 -0.42 13.22 -8.87
N SER A 66 0.13 14.00 -9.80
CA SER A 66 1.08 15.10 -9.53
C SER A 66 0.38 16.30 -8.88
N GLN A 67 1.17 17.33 -8.53
CA GLN A 67 0.64 18.63 -8.09
C GLN A 67 -0.30 19.22 -9.15
N GLU A 68 0.09 19.18 -10.42
CA GLU A 68 -0.69 19.73 -11.55
C GLU A 68 -2.05 19.03 -11.70
N VAL A 69 -2.07 17.71 -11.58
CA VAL A 69 -3.31 16.91 -11.63
C VAL A 69 -4.22 17.27 -10.44
N ILE A 70 -3.65 17.42 -9.24
CA ILE A 70 -4.41 17.81 -8.05
C ILE A 70 -4.97 19.22 -8.23
N ASP A 71 -4.21 20.15 -8.79
CA ASP A 71 -4.66 21.54 -8.99
C ASP A 71 -5.75 21.62 -10.06
N ALA A 72 -5.69 20.83 -11.12
CA ALA A 72 -6.72 20.71 -12.12
C ALA A 72 -8.03 20.08 -11.61
N ALA A 73 -7.95 19.23 -10.60
CA ALA A 73 -9.09 18.48 -10.05
C ALA A 73 -9.88 19.31 -9.01
N GLU A 74 -10.62 20.32 -9.47
CA GLU A 74 -11.33 21.28 -8.61
C GLU A 74 -12.34 20.64 -7.65
N LYS A 75 -13.01 19.56 -8.10
CA LYS A 75 -14.08 18.89 -7.35
C LYS A 75 -13.58 17.68 -6.56
N LEU A 76 -12.30 17.37 -6.61
CA LEU A 76 -11.75 16.15 -6.04
C LEU A 76 -11.95 16.10 -4.52
N VAL A 77 -12.50 14.99 -4.06
CA VAL A 77 -12.85 14.71 -2.66
C VAL A 77 -11.91 13.71 -2.02
N ALA A 78 -11.53 12.66 -2.75
CA ALA A 78 -10.56 11.67 -2.30
C ALA A 78 -9.91 10.92 -3.47
N VAL A 79 -8.75 10.31 -3.21
CA VAL A 79 -8.03 9.43 -4.14
C VAL A 79 -7.94 8.04 -3.55
N GLY A 80 -8.22 7.02 -4.36
CA GLY A 80 -8.03 5.60 -4.04
C GLY A 80 -6.87 5.02 -4.85
N CYS A 81 -5.82 4.55 -4.16
CA CYS A 81 -4.76 3.74 -4.75
C CYS A 81 -5.13 2.27 -4.60
N PHE A 82 -5.55 1.62 -5.70
CA PHE A 82 -5.91 0.21 -5.71
C PHE A 82 -4.64 -0.67 -5.77
N CYS A 83 -3.75 -0.45 -4.80
CA CYS A 83 -2.47 -1.12 -4.59
C CYS A 83 -1.94 -0.78 -3.19
N ILE A 84 -0.78 -1.32 -2.81
CA ILE A 84 -0.13 -0.97 -1.53
C ILE A 84 0.58 0.39 -1.63
N GLY A 85 1.39 0.59 -2.69
CA GLY A 85 2.21 1.78 -2.87
C GLY A 85 1.37 3.04 -3.14
N THR A 86 1.86 4.19 -2.68
CA THR A 86 1.23 5.51 -2.88
C THR A 86 2.22 6.55 -3.41
N ASN A 87 3.41 6.12 -3.81
CA ASN A 87 4.47 6.97 -4.36
C ASN A 87 4.10 7.68 -5.68
N GLN A 88 3.07 7.17 -6.38
CA GLN A 88 2.49 7.79 -7.58
C GLN A 88 1.52 8.95 -7.25
N VAL A 89 1.28 9.28 -5.98
CA VAL A 89 0.44 10.41 -5.56
C VAL A 89 1.26 11.42 -4.78
N ASN A 90 1.14 12.69 -5.12
CA ASN A 90 1.71 13.76 -4.31
C ASN A 90 0.88 13.96 -3.03
N LEU A 91 1.25 13.20 -1.98
CA LEU A 91 0.53 13.16 -0.72
C LEU A 91 0.47 14.53 -0.01
N GLN A 92 1.53 15.33 -0.12
CA GLN A 92 1.58 16.66 0.49
C GLN A 92 0.62 17.63 -0.21
N ALA A 93 0.59 17.60 -1.55
CA ALA A 93 -0.34 18.42 -2.32
C ALA A 93 -1.80 18.03 -2.03
N ALA A 94 -2.08 16.73 -1.97
CA ALA A 94 -3.41 16.24 -1.60
C ALA A 94 -3.82 16.71 -0.19
N ALA A 95 -2.92 16.59 0.79
CA ALA A 95 -3.16 17.01 2.16
C ALA A 95 -3.46 18.52 2.25
N LYS A 96 -2.66 19.38 1.58
CA LYS A 96 -2.87 20.84 1.53
C LYS A 96 -4.22 21.24 0.93
N ARG A 97 -4.84 20.40 0.11
CA ARG A 97 -6.18 20.63 -0.45
C ARG A 97 -7.29 19.90 0.31
N GLY A 98 -6.97 19.28 1.45
CA GLY A 98 -7.95 18.53 2.24
C GLY A 98 -8.48 17.30 1.50
N ILE A 99 -7.63 16.58 0.77
CA ILE A 99 -7.97 15.40 -0.03
C ILE A 99 -7.29 14.18 0.60
N PRO A 100 -8.03 13.27 1.27
CA PRO A 100 -7.48 12.03 1.76
C PRO A 100 -7.15 11.06 0.63
N VAL A 101 -6.07 10.30 0.83
CA VAL A 101 -5.61 9.25 -0.07
C VAL A 101 -5.71 7.91 0.67
N PHE A 102 -6.40 6.96 0.05
CA PHE A 102 -6.58 5.61 0.58
C PHE A 102 -5.82 4.60 -0.27
N ASN A 103 -5.35 3.53 0.35
CA ASN A 103 -4.72 2.40 -0.33
C ASN A 103 -5.21 1.06 0.23
N ALA A 104 -4.69 -0.06 -0.30
CA ALA A 104 -4.96 -1.41 0.19
C ALA A 104 -3.67 -2.03 0.73
N PRO A 105 -3.27 -1.75 1.99
CA PRO A 105 -2.00 -2.18 2.53
C PRO A 105 -1.93 -3.69 2.83
N PHE A 106 -3.06 -4.40 2.91
CA PHE A 106 -3.12 -5.77 3.43
C PHE A 106 -3.77 -6.79 2.49
N SER A 107 -4.50 -6.37 1.47
CA SER A 107 -5.33 -7.22 0.62
C SER A 107 -4.56 -8.24 -0.24
N ASN A 108 -3.26 -8.04 -0.43
CA ASN A 108 -2.39 -8.96 -1.19
C ASN A 108 -1.39 -9.73 -0.29
N THR A 109 -1.52 -9.62 1.02
CA THR A 109 -0.59 -10.23 2.00
C THR A 109 -0.39 -11.71 1.73
N ARG A 110 -1.48 -12.45 1.53
CA ARG A 110 -1.46 -13.90 1.28
C ARG A 110 -0.77 -14.24 -0.04
N SER A 111 -1.06 -13.50 -1.10
CA SER A 111 -0.47 -13.72 -2.43
C SER A 111 1.04 -13.60 -2.42
N VAL A 112 1.58 -12.56 -1.77
CA VAL A 112 3.05 -12.38 -1.65
C VAL A 112 3.66 -13.50 -0.82
N ALA A 113 3.05 -13.87 0.31
CA ALA A 113 3.57 -14.93 1.17
C ALA A 113 3.62 -16.29 0.43
N GLU A 114 2.61 -16.61 -0.38
CA GLU A 114 2.57 -17.84 -1.19
C GLU A 114 3.60 -17.82 -2.32
N LEU A 115 3.77 -16.70 -3.02
CA LEU A 115 4.82 -16.56 -4.03
C LEU A 115 6.19 -16.82 -3.42
N VAL A 116 6.51 -16.16 -2.31
CA VAL A 116 7.80 -16.30 -1.61
C VAL A 116 8.00 -17.75 -1.17
N LEU A 117 6.99 -18.39 -0.58
CA LEU A 117 7.10 -19.82 -0.19
C LEU A 117 7.36 -20.72 -1.39
N GLY A 118 6.67 -20.50 -2.51
CA GLY A 118 6.93 -21.22 -3.77
C GLY A 118 8.37 -21.05 -4.24
N GLN A 119 8.90 -19.82 -4.22
CA GLN A 119 10.28 -19.51 -4.57
C GLN A 119 11.28 -20.19 -3.63
N VAL A 120 11.01 -20.22 -2.31
CA VAL A 120 11.83 -20.97 -1.33
C VAL A 120 11.95 -22.43 -1.73
N LEU A 121 10.83 -23.09 -2.03
CA LEU A 121 10.82 -24.51 -2.39
C LEU A 121 11.56 -24.80 -3.71
N LEU A 122 11.36 -23.97 -4.71
CA LEU A 122 12.02 -24.09 -6.01
C LEU A 122 13.54 -23.91 -5.89
N LEU A 123 13.98 -22.89 -5.13
CA LEU A 123 15.40 -22.60 -4.94
C LEU A 123 16.10 -23.65 -4.07
N LEU A 124 15.48 -24.14 -2.99
CA LEU A 124 16.02 -25.23 -2.17
C LEU A 124 16.25 -26.51 -2.99
N ARG A 125 15.47 -26.71 -4.05
CA ARG A 125 15.59 -27.86 -4.94
C ARG A 125 16.48 -27.62 -6.16
N GLY A 126 17.02 -26.38 -6.33
CA GLY A 126 17.79 -25.99 -7.51
C GLY A 126 16.99 -26.11 -8.82
N ILE A 127 15.67 -25.92 -8.76
CA ILE A 127 14.78 -26.08 -9.92
C ILE A 127 15.05 -25.05 -11.01
N PRO A 128 15.29 -23.74 -10.72
CA PRO A 128 15.51 -22.76 -11.79
C PRO A 128 16.64 -23.15 -12.74
N GLU A 129 17.82 -23.47 -12.23
CA GLU A 129 18.96 -23.92 -13.03
C GLU A 129 18.66 -25.21 -13.81
N LYS A 130 18.08 -26.22 -13.14
CA LYS A 130 17.72 -27.49 -13.77
C LYS A 130 16.68 -27.32 -14.87
N ASN A 131 15.72 -26.45 -14.66
CA ASN A 131 14.72 -26.09 -15.66
C ASN A 131 15.35 -25.39 -16.88
N ALA A 132 16.20 -24.40 -16.65
CA ALA A 132 16.92 -23.71 -17.73
C ALA A 132 17.79 -24.66 -18.56
N LEU A 133 18.53 -25.59 -17.91
CA LEU A 133 19.32 -26.62 -18.57
C LEU A 133 18.44 -27.58 -19.39
N ALA A 134 17.31 -28.03 -18.84
CA ALA A 134 16.40 -28.96 -19.55
C ALA A 134 15.80 -28.29 -20.80
N HIS A 135 15.44 -27.02 -20.76
CA HIS A 135 15.00 -26.25 -21.94
C HIS A 135 16.09 -26.10 -23.00
N ARG A 136 17.37 -26.19 -22.61
CA ARG A 136 18.53 -26.20 -23.51
C ARG A 136 18.93 -27.60 -23.97
N GLY A 137 18.13 -28.64 -23.63
CA GLY A 137 18.40 -30.05 -24.00
C GLY A 137 19.44 -30.76 -23.13
N ILE A 138 19.83 -30.17 -22.00
CA ILE A 138 20.81 -30.73 -21.08
C ILE A 138 20.11 -31.47 -19.94
N TRP A 139 20.38 -32.79 -19.80
CA TRP A 139 19.80 -33.63 -18.77
C TRP A 139 20.73 -33.73 -17.54
N LYS A 140 20.50 -32.84 -16.52
CA LYS A 140 21.28 -32.81 -15.29
C LYS A 140 20.49 -33.45 -14.13
N LYS A 141 20.59 -34.78 -13.97
CA LYS A 141 20.02 -35.52 -12.83
C LYS A 141 21.05 -35.56 -11.70
N SER A 142 20.91 -34.68 -10.69
CA SER A 142 21.81 -34.63 -9.53
C SER A 142 21.04 -34.21 -8.27
N ALA A 143 21.49 -34.70 -7.10
CA ALA A 143 21.05 -34.26 -5.80
C ALA A 143 21.86 -33.06 -5.28
N ASP A 144 22.90 -32.63 -6.01
CA ASP A 144 23.72 -31.46 -5.62
C ASP A 144 22.86 -30.21 -5.51
N ASN A 145 23.06 -29.46 -4.44
CA ASN A 145 22.27 -28.27 -4.10
C ASN A 145 20.74 -28.47 -4.07
N SER A 146 20.32 -29.73 -3.78
CA SER A 146 18.90 -30.07 -3.64
C SER A 146 18.58 -30.45 -2.21
N ASN A 147 17.78 -29.65 -1.56
CA ASN A 147 17.46 -29.79 -0.15
C ASN A 147 15.94 -29.89 0.07
N GLU A 148 15.53 -30.55 1.14
CA GLU A 148 14.17 -30.48 1.66
C GLU A 148 14.00 -29.21 2.49
N ALA A 149 12.77 -28.66 2.53
CA ALA A 149 12.44 -27.50 3.37
C ALA A 149 12.39 -27.87 4.86
N ARG A 150 12.01 -29.11 5.19
CA ARG A 150 11.93 -29.59 6.58
C ARG A 150 13.25 -29.39 7.31
N GLY A 151 13.18 -28.73 8.49
CA GLY A 151 14.33 -28.47 9.33
C GLY A 151 15.24 -27.32 8.87
N LYS A 152 15.02 -26.73 7.67
CA LYS A 152 15.72 -25.54 7.22
C LYS A 152 15.25 -24.32 8.00
N ARG A 153 16.14 -23.34 8.14
CA ARG A 153 15.91 -22.11 8.87
C ARG A 153 15.55 -21.00 7.90
N LEU A 154 14.33 -20.47 8.05
CA LEU A 154 13.86 -19.30 7.32
C LEU A 154 14.09 -18.06 8.18
N GLY A 155 14.85 -17.11 7.67
CA GLY A 155 15.05 -15.78 8.26
C GLY A 155 14.19 -14.74 7.55
N ILE A 156 13.37 -14.03 8.30
CA ILE A 156 12.45 -13.00 7.80
C ILE A 156 12.93 -11.64 8.33
N ILE A 157 13.24 -10.70 7.43
CA ILE A 157 13.54 -9.32 7.76
C ILE A 157 12.30 -8.49 7.51
N GLY A 158 11.69 -7.95 8.58
CA GLY A 158 10.38 -7.31 8.59
C GLY A 158 9.24 -8.30 8.90
N TYR A 159 8.85 -8.41 10.17
CA TYR A 159 7.82 -9.33 10.64
C TYR A 159 6.45 -8.62 10.74
N GLY A 160 6.10 -7.90 9.67
CA GLY A 160 4.78 -7.31 9.45
C GLY A 160 3.77 -8.32 8.93
N HIS A 161 2.71 -7.85 8.25
CA HIS A 161 1.62 -8.72 7.76
C HIS A 161 2.11 -9.85 6.83
N ILE A 162 2.97 -9.53 5.86
CA ILE A 162 3.48 -10.53 4.91
C ILE A 162 4.46 -11.47 5.60
N GLY A 163 5.44 -10.94 6.34
CA GLY A 163 6.43 -11.75 7.05
C GLY A 163 5.80 -12.72 8.04
N THR A 164 4.79 -12.28 8.78
CA THR A 164 4.01 -13.12 9.69
C THR A 164 3.28 -14.25 8.95
N GLN A 165 2.58 -13.93 7.87
CA GLN A 165 1.89 -14.92 7.04
C GLN A 165 2.88 -15.96 6.46
N LEU A 166 4.02 -15.49 5.93
CA LEU A 166 5.08 -16.38 5.43
C LEU A 166 5.58 -17.30 6.54
N GLY A 167 5.83 -16.78 7.73
CA GLY A 167 6.26 -17.58 8.88
C GLY A 167 5.29 -18.71 9.21
N ILE A 168 4.00 -18.41 9.28
CA ILE A 168 2.93 -19.37 9.57
C ILE A 168 2.89 -20.50 8.52
N ILE A 169 2.92 -20.14 7.23
CA ILE A 169 2.84 -21.17 6.16
C ILE A 169 4.13 -21.97 6.03
N ALA A 170 5.29 -21.38 6.29
CA ALA A 170 6.58 -22.07 6.27
C ALA A 170 6.73 -23.08 7.43
N GLU A 171 6.20 -22.76 8.60
CA GLU A 171 6.15 -23.68 9.75
C GLU A 171 5.40 -24.97 9.40
N ASN A 172 4.30 -24.88 8.65
CA ASN A 172 3.51 -26.04 8.24
C ASN A 172 4.30 -27.01 7.31
N LEU A 173 5.38 -26.52 6.67
CA LEU A 173 6.33 -27.35 5.92
C LEU A 173 7.48 -27.90 6.77
N GLY A 174 7.45 -27.67 8.09
CA GLY A 174 8.47 -28.09 9.02
C GLY A 174 9.74 -27.22 9.01
N MET A 175 9.68 -26.00 8.48
CA MET A 175 10.77 -25.03 8.60
C MET A 175 10.83 -24.44 10.02
N ARG A 176 12.01 -24.00 10.44
CA ARG A 176 12.22 -23.20 11.65
C ARG A 176 12.27 -21.73 11.26
N VAL A 177 11.38 -20.93 11.83
CA VAL A 177 11.26 -19.52 11.47
C VAL A 177 11.99 -18.65 12.48
N TYR A 178 12.83 -17.75 11.98
CA TYR A 178 13.49 -16.68 12.72
C TYR A 178 13.15 -15.36 12.07
N PHE A 179 13.03 -14.30 12.85
CA PHE A 179 12.77 -12.99 12.26
C PHE A 179 13.52 -11.87 12.98
N TYR A 180 13.82 -10.82 12.25
CA TYR A 180 14.30 -9.55 12.73
C TYR A 180 13.33 -8.43 12.35
N ASP A 181 13.01 -7.58 13.29
CA ASP A 181 12.21 -6.37 13.10
C ASP A 181 12.79 -5.26 13.98
N ILE A 182 12.59 -4.00 13.58
CA ILE A 182 13.01 -2.83 14.39
C ILE A 182 12.16 -2.68 15.66
N GLU A 183 10.98 -3.28 15.68
CA GLU A 183 10.07 -3.32 16.81
C GLU A 183 9.99 -4.71 17.41
N ASN A 184 9.62 -4.77 18.69
CA ASN A 184 9.28 -6.04 19.32
C ASN A 184 7.93 -6.51 18.78
N LYS A 185 7.92 -7.64 18.11
CA LYS A 185 6.71 -8.24 17.53
C LYS A 185 6.31 -9.50 18.29
N LEU A 186 5.01 -9.78 18.31
CA LEU A 186 4.51 -11.04 18.86
C LEU A 186 4.98 -12.20 17.98
N SER A 187 5.72 -13.13 18.57
CA SER A 187 6.10 -14.37 17.90
C SER A 187 4.89 -15.27 17.72
N LEU A 188 4.61 -15.69 16.48
CA LEU A 188 3.52 -16.60 16.16
C LEU A 188 4.08 -17.98 15.74
N GLY A 189 3.40 -19.04 16.15
CA GLY A 189 3.84 -20.40 15.88
C GLY A 189 5.23 -20.71 16.46
N ASN A 190 6.13 -21.27 15.65
CA ASN A 190 7.52 -21.56 16.02
C ASN A 190 8.48 -20.38 15.76
N ALA A 191 7.99 -19.23 15.32
CA ALA A 191 8.83 -18.08 15.00
C ALA A 191 9.55 -17.53 16.24
N THR A 192 10.83 -17.22 16.08
CA THR A 192 11.68 -16.66 17.14
C THR A 192 12.27 -15.34 16.69
N GLN A 193 12.05 -14.26 17.44
CA GLN A 193 12.71 -12.97 17.19
C GLN A 193 14.17 -13.05 17.58
N VAL A 194 15.05 -12.59 16.69
CA VAL A 194 16.49 -12.40 16.99
C VAL A 194 16.76 -10.93 17.26
N HIS A 195 17.83 -10.65 18.01
CA HIS A 195 18.15 -9.28 18.45
C HIS A 195 18.82 -8.42 17.38
N THR A 196 19.50 -9.03 16.42
CA THR A 196 20.22 -8.31 15.36
C THR A 196 20.02 -8.97 14.01
N MET A 197 20.06 -8.15 12.95
CA MET A 197 20.05 -8.65 11.58
C MET A 197 21.24 -9.57 11.31
N THR A 198 22.42 -9.25 11.82
CA THR A 198 23.62 -10.09 11.71
C THR A 198 23.42 -11.50 12.27
N GLU A 199 22.74 -11.63 13.41
CA GLU A 199 22.42 -12.95 13.98
C GLU A 199 21.53 -13.74 13.02
N LEU A 200 20.52 -13.08 12.42
CA LEU A 200 19.63 -13.71 11.45
C LEU A 200 20.39 -14.24 10.23
N LEU A 201 21.21 -13.37 9.61
CA LEU A 201 21.99 -13.68 8.41
C LEU A 201 22.92 -14.88 8.63
N ASN A 202 23.65 -14.90 9.73
CA ASN A 202 24.57 -15.98 10.08
C ASN A 202 23.87 -17.32 10.37
N LYS A 203 22.60 -17.28 10.77
CA LYS A 203 21.87 -18.45 11.28
C LYS A 203 21.04 -19.15 10.22
N CYS A 204 20.45 -18.42 9.29
CA CYS A 204 19.38 -18.92 8.43
C CYS A 204 19.88 -19.47 7.08
N ASP A 205 19.17 -20.45 6.54
CA ASP A 205 19.45 -21.09 5.25
C ASP A 205 18.77 -20.34 4.10
N VAL A 206 17.69 -19.58 4.42
CA VAL A 206 16.95 -18.74 3.50
C VAL A 206 16.71 -17.40 4.19
N ILE A 207 16.95 -16.30 3.49
CA ILE A 207 16.64 -14.93 3.95
C ILE A 207 15.61 -14.32 3.01
N SER A 208 14.53 -13.77 3.58
CA SER A 208 13.46 -13.09 2.83
C SER A 208 13.19 -11.71 3.41
N LEU A 209 13.10 -10.70 2.53
CA LEU A 209 12.82 -9.31 2.89
C LEU A 209 11.34 -8.99 2.79
N HIS A 210 10.80 -8.31 3.82
CA HIS A 210 9.42 -7.82 3.89
C HIS A 210 9.37 -6.44 4.56
N VAL A 211 10.26 -5.54 4.16
CA VAL A 211 10.41 -4.18 4.68
C VAL A 211 9.88 -3.12 3.71
N PRO A 212 9.40 -1.97 4.20
CA PRO A 212 9.06 -0.83 3.35
C PRO A 212 10.33 -0.19 2.76
N GLU A 213 10.16 0.67 1.76
CA GLU A 213 11.20 1.56 1.28
C GLU A 213 11.25 2.81 2.16
N THR A 214 12.37 3.00 2.84
CA THR A 214 12.71 4.17 3.66
C THR A 214 14.18 4.53 3.47
N ASN A 215 14.61 5.65 4.02
CA ASN A 215 16.04 6.02 3.99
C ASN A 215 16.91 4.98 4.68
N GLU A 216 16.41 4.35 5.75
CA GLU A 216 17.12 3.36 6.56
C GLU A 216 17.17 1.99 5.87
N THR A 217 16.20 1.66 5.03
CA THR A 217 16.15 0.37 4.33
C THR A 217 16.79 0.41 2.95
N LYS A 218 17.14 1.59 2.44
CA LYS A 218 17.80 1.73 1.14
C LYS A 218 19.19 1.06 1.19
N ASN A 219 19.43 0.12 0.24
CA ASN A 219 20.64 -0.69 0.14
C ASN A 219 21.02 -1.39 1.47
N MET A 220 20.02 -1.73 2.31
CA MET A 220 20.27 -2.42 3.57
C MET A 220 20.84 -3.83 3.39
N MET A 221 20.70 -4.43 2.21
CA MET A 221 21.38 -5.66 1.81
C MET A 221 22.48 -5.31 0.81
N GLY A 222 23.65 -5.05 1.34
CA GLY A 222 24.88 -4.76 0.60
C GLY A 222 25.89 -5.91 0.68
N LYS A 223 27.12 -5.62 0.28
CA LYS A 223 28.20 -6.62 0.22
C LYS A 223 28.45 -7.30 1.56
N GLU A 224 28.54 -6.51 2.65
CA GLU A 224 28.80 -7.05 3.99
C GLU A 224 27.68 -7.98 4.47
N GLU A 225 26.42 -7.63 4.19
CA GLU A 225 25.27 -8.43 4.57
C GLU A 225 25.24 -9.76 3.81
N PHE A 226 25.53 -9.75 2.51
CA PHE A 226 25.64 -10.99 1.74
C PHE A 226 26.81 -11.85 2.21
N GLU A 227 27.96 -11.28 2.51
CA GLU A 227 29.13 -12.03 3.07
C GLU A 227 28.83 -12.67 4.44
N ARG A 228 27.92 -12.06 5.24
CA ARG A 228 27.47 -12.61 6.53
C ARG A 228 26.43 -13.73 6.39
N MET A 229 25.77 -13.83 5.26
CA MET A 229 24.85 -14.95 5.01
C MET A 229 25.63 -16.28 4.99
N LYS A 230 24.94 -17.36 5.36
CA LYS A 230 25.57 -18.68 5.33
C LYS A 230 26.00 -19.06 3.90
N PRO A 231 27.19 -19.62 3.69
CA PRO A 231 27.54 -20.20 2.40
C PRO A 231 26.49 -21.20 1.92
N GLY A 232 26.06 -21.07 0.66
CA GLY A 232 25.02 -21.90 0.06
C GLY A 232 23.59 -21.53 0.46
N SER A 233 23.39 -20.41 1.15
CA SER A 233 22.05 -19.91 1.48
C SER A 233 21.36 -19.26 0.28
N ILE A 234 20.08 -18.98 0.45
CA ILE A 234 19.17 -18.44 -0.55
C ILE A 234 18.69 -17.07 -0.12
N PHE A 235 18.58 -16.14 -1.07
CA PHE A 235 18.09 -14.79 -0.84
C PHE A 235 16.82 -14.49 -1.64
N ILE A 236 15.82 -13.86 -1.00
CA ILE A 236 14.55 -13.52 -1.63
C ILE A 236 14.18 -12.05 -1.34
N ASN A 237 13.88 -11.30 -2.39
CA ASN A 237 13.34 -9.96 -2.30
C ASN A 237 12.04 -9.83 -3.10
N ALA A 238 10.91 -9.82 -2.39
CA ALA A 238 9.59 -9.47 -2.89
C ALA A 238 9.03 -8.24 -2.13
N ALA A 239 9.92 -7.37 -1.63
CA ALA A 239 9.58 -6.18 -0.86
C ALA A 239 9.68 -4.90 -1.69
N ARG A 240 10.90 -4.35 -1.85
CA ARG A 240 11.18 -3.17 -2.67
C ARG A 240 12.54 -3.32 -3.35
N GLY A 241 12.66 -2.84 -4.59
CA GLY A 241 13.90 -2.97 -5.38
C GLY A 241 15.09 -2.23 -4.78
N THR A 242 14.85 -1.05 -4.23
CA THR A 242 15.89 -0.16 -3.67
C THR A 242 16.53 -0.64 -2.37
N VAL A 243 15.98 -1.69 -1.73
CA VAL A 243 16.52 -2.22 -0.47
C VAL A 243 17.75 -3.12 -0.68
N VAL A 244 18.05 -3.50 -1.93
CA VAL A 244 19.14 -4.41 -2.30
C VAL A 244 20.13 -3.70 -3.21
N ASP A 245 21.42 -3.82 -2.90
CA ASP A 245 22.52 -3.51 -3.82
C ASP A 245 22.65 -4.67 -4.82
N ILE A 246 22.14 -4.48 -6.05
CA ILE A 246 22.15 -5.51 -7.09
C ILE A 246 23.56 -5.94 -7.49
N PRO A 247 24.55 -5.03 -7.69
CA PRO A 247 25.97 -5.41 -7.87
C PRO A 247 26.52 -6.32 -6.78
N ALA A 248 26.22 -6.03 -5.51
CA ALA A 248 26.67 -6.86 -4.39
C ALA A 248 26.02 -8.27 -4.42
N LEU A 249 24.72 -8.34 -4.75
CA LEU A 249 24.02 -9.61 -4.94
C LEU A 249 24.64 -10.43 -6.08
N CYS A 250 24.95 -9.80 -7.23
CA CYS A 250 25.64 -10.46 -8.34
C CYS A 250 26.98 -11.04 -7.89
N GLY A 251 27.79 -10.28 -7.14
CA GLY A 251 29.06 -10.77 -6.61
C GLY A 251 28.93 -11.99 -5.71
N ALA A 252 27.90 -12.03 -4.85
CA ALA A 252 27.63 -13.17 -3.98
C ALA A 252 27.13 -14.42 -4.76
N LEU A 253 26.42 -14.23 -5.86
CA LEU A 253 26.02 -15.30 -6.76
C LEU A 253 27.18 -15.81 -7.59
N ASP A 254 27.99 -14.93 -8.19
CA ASP A 254 29.16 -15.28 -9.00
C ASP A 254 30.20 -16.09 -8.21
N SER A 255 30.44 -15.72 -6.97
CA SER A 255 31.36 -16.44 -6.07
C SER A 255 30.82 -17.79 -5.61
N GLY A 256 29.53 -18.11 -5.86
CA GLY A 256 28.85 -19.27 -5.32
C GLY A 256 28.60 -19.22 -3.82
N HIS A 257 28.78 -18.04 -3.19
CA HIS A 257 28.48 -17.86 -1.77
C HIS A 257 26.96 -18.03 -1.51
N LEU A 258 26.11 -17.50 -2.41
CA LEU A 258 24.68 -17.78 -2.45
C LEU A 258 24.39 -18.88 -3.47
N SER A 259 23.55 -19.85 -3.10
CA SER A 259 23.13 -20.92 -4.00
C SER A 259 22.06 -20.51 -5.00
N GLY A 260 21.39 -19.38 -4.76
CA GLY A 260 20.38 -18.83 -5.64
C GLY A 260 19.63 -17.65 -5.00
N ALA A 261 18.86 -16.98 -5.81
CA ALA A 261 18.02 -15.87 -5.36
C ALA A 261 16.66 -15.83 -6.09
N ALA A 262 15.67 -15.15 -5.49
CA ALA A 262 14.43 -14.77 -6.15
C ALA A 262 14.18 -13.27 -5.97
N ILE A 263 13.98 -12.58 -7.07
CA ILE A 263 13.81 -11.13 -7.11
C ILE A 263 12.53 -10.81 -7.88
N ASP A 264 11.55 -10.23 -7.18
CA ASP A 264 10.26 -9.82 -7.74
C ASP A 264 10.20 -8.31 -8.00
N VAL A 265 11.12 -7.54 -7.41
CA VAL A 265 11.14 -6.06 -7.42
C VAL A 265 12.53 -5.53 -7.76
N PHE A 266 12.59 -4.44 -8.53
CA PHE A 266 13.85 -3.92 -9.07
C PHE A 266 14.01 -2.43 -8.76
N PRO A 267 15.25 -1.90 -8.63
CA PRO A 267 15.48 -0.46 -8.44
C PRO A 267 14.90 0.40 -9.57
N THR A 268 14.90 -0.14 -10.79
CA THR A 268 14.27 0.46 -11.96
C THR A 268 13.39 -0.58 -12.63
N GLU A 269 12.10 -0.28 -12.72
CA GLU A 269 11.10 -1.16 -13.33
C GLU A 269 10.56 -0.56 -14.62
N PRO A 270 10.26 -1.38 -15.66
CA PRO A 270 9.60 -0.92 -16.88
C PRO A 270 8.25 -0.28 -16.56
N LYS A 271 7.93 0.81 -17.26
CA LYS A 271 6.64 1.52 -17.07
C LYS A 271 5.48 0.78 -17.73
N THR A 272 5.74 0.06 -18.82
CA THR A 272 4.74 -0.70 -19.55
C THR A 272 5.19 -2.15 -19.78
N ASN A 273 4.25 -3.05 -20.10
CA ASN A 273 4.57 -4.44 -20.41
C ASN A 273 5.34 -4.62 -21.74
N THR A 274 5.46 -3.57 -22.53
CA THR A 274 6.17 -3.55 -23.82
C THR A 274 7.56 -2.94 -23.72
N ASP A 275 7.88 -2.28 -22.62
CA ASP A 275 9.20 -1.72 -22.40
C ASP A 275 10.24 -2.83 -22.15
N PRO A 276 11.48 -2.68 -22.62
CA PRO A 276 12.52 -3.66 -22.35
C PRO A 276 12.83 -3.73 -20.86
N PHE A 277 13.07 -4.95 -20.38
CA PHE A 277 13.57 -5.21 -19.03
C PHE A 277 15.04 -5.59 -19.12
N GLU A 278 15.89 -4.89 -18.37
CA GLU A 278 17.32 -5.17 -18.29
C GLU A 278 17.75 -5.27 -16.83
N SER A 279 18.48 -6.32 -16.52
CA SER A 279 19.06 -6.53 -15.20
C SER A 279 20.32 -7.41 -15.30
N PRO A 280 21.39 -7.10 -14.56
CA PRO A 280 22.56 -7.97 -14.51
C PRO A 280 22.28 -9.35 -13.94
N LEU A 281 21.14 -9.52 -13.25
CA LEU A 281 20.69 -10.81 -12.72
C LEU A 281 20.23 -11.80 -13.79
N MET A 282 19.94 -11.35 -15.03
CA MET A 282 19.47 -12.19 -16.12
C MET A 282 20.50 -13.24 -16.58
N GLN A 283 21.78 -13.06 -16.25
CA GLN A 283 22.85 -14.02 -16.56
C GLN A 283 22.86 -15.27 -15.67
N PHE A 284 22.11 -15.29 -14.57
CA PHE A 284 22.13 -16.36 -13.57
C PHE A 284 20.94 -17.32 -13.73
N ASP A 285 21.21 -18.56 -14.12
CA ASP A 285 20.17 -19.61 -14.21
C ASP A 285 19.60 -20.05 -12.86
N ASN A 286 20.33 -19.81 -11.76
CA ASN A 286 19.91 -20.10 -10.39
C ASN A 286 19.16 -18.95 -9.72
N VAL A 287 18.72 -17.96 -10.52
CA VAL A 287 17.91 -16.84 -10.05
C VAL A 287 16.51 -16.89 -10.66
N ILE A 288 15.49 -16.68 -9.84
CA ILE A 288 14.10 -16.47 -10.28
C ILE A 288 13.87 -14.97 -10.39
N LEU A 289 13.51 -14.50 -11.59
CA LEU A 289 13.11 -13.11 -11.84
C LEU A 289 11.62 -13.08 -12.16
N THR A 290 10.86 -12.26 -11.45
CA THR A 290 9.44 -12.06 -11.69
C THR A 290 9.13 -10.56 -11.79
N PRO A 291 8.20 -10.14 -12.67
CA PRO A 291 7.97 -8.74 -12.98
C PRO A 291 6.98 -8.07 -11.99
N HIS A 292 7.38 -8.00 -10.71
CA HIS A 292 6.62 -7.38 -9.61
C HIS A 292 5.19 -7.93 -9.50
N VAL A 293 5.08 -9.26 -9.48
CA VAL A 293 3.79 -9.98 -9.47
C VAL A 293 3.37 -10.51 -8.09
N GLY A 294 4.13 -10.21 -7.04
CA GLY A 294 3.83 -10.72 -5.69
C GLY A 294 2.39 -10.50 -5.23
N GLY A 295 1.82 -9.32 -5.55
CA GLY A 295 0.42 -8.99 -5.27
C GLY A 295 -0.54 -9.19 -6.44
N SER A 296 -0.13 -9.82 -7.54
CA SER A 296 -0.91 -9.88 -8.78
C SER A 296 -1.66 -11.20 -8.94
N THR A 297 -2.46 -11.59 -7.95
CA THR A 297 -3.42 -12.70 -8.06
C THR A 297 -4.84 -12.20 -8.26
N GLN A 298 -5.73 -13.03 -8.77
CA GLN A 298 -7.14 -12.67 -8.98
C GLN A 298 -7.80 -12.29 -7.66
N GLU A 299 -7.58 -13.08 -6.62
CA GLU A 299 -8.11 -12.87 -5.27
C GLU A 299 -7.58 -11.57 -4.64
N ALA A 300 -6.31 -11.27 -4.84
CA ALA A 300 -5.74 -10.01 -4.34
C ALA A 300 -6.36 -8.81 -5.06
N GLN A 301 -6.54 -8.87 -6.39
CA GLN A 301 -7.15 -7.78 -7.14
C GLN A 301 -8.62 -7.57 -6.76
N GLU A 302 -9.38 -8.65 -6.53
CA GLU A 302 -10.75 -8.60 -6.01
C GLU A 302 -10.79 -7.93 -4.64
N ASN A 303 -9.97 -8.42 -3.69
CA ASN A 303 -9.91 -7.89 -2.33
C ASN A 303 -9.47 -6.42 -2.28
N ILE A 304 -8.49 -6.03 -3.10
CA ILE A 304 -8.04 -4.63 -3.26
C ILE A 304 -9.21 -3.77 -3.77
N GLY A 305 -9.94 -4.27 -4.77
CA GLY A 305 -11.12 -3.60 -5.32
C GLY A 305 -12.17 -3.32 -4.25
N VAL A 306 -12.52 -4.33 -3.47
CA VAL A 306 -13.50 -4.22 -2.37
C VAL A 306 -12.99 -3.27 -1.28
N GLU A 307 -11.74 -3.40 -0.86
CA GLU A 307 -11.16 -2.61 0.25
C GLU A 307 -11.14 -1.12 -0.07
N VAL A 308 -10.53 -0.73 -1.21
CA VAL A 308 -10.37 0.70 -1.55
C VAL A 308 -11.70 1.36 -1.91
N ALA A 309 -12.54 0.68 -2.71
CA ALA A 309 -13.88 1.18 -3.05
C ALA A 309 -14.73 1.37 -1.78
N GLY A 310 -14.67 0.42 -0.84
CA GLY A 310 -15.35 0.51 0.45
C GLY A 310 -14.86 1.69 1.30
N LYS A 311 -13.55 1.99 1.29
CA LYS A 311 -12.97 3.17 1.99
C LYS A 311 -13.44 4.48 1.39
N LEU A 312 -13.46 4.59 0.05
CA LEU A 312 -13.96 5.78 -0.65
C LEU A 312 -15.45 6.01 -0.34
N ALA A 313 -16.28 4.96 -0.42
CA ALA A 313 -17.69 5.04 -0.09
C ALA A 313 -17.89 5.45 1.38
N LYS A 314 -17.17 4.82 2.32
CA LYS A 314 -17.26 5.14 3.75
C LYS A 314 -16.84 6.58 4.06
N TYR A 315 -15.78 7.09 3.43
CA TYR A 315 -15.39 8.49 3.59
C TYR A 315 -16.46 9.44 3.04
N SER A 316 -17.04 9.12 1.89
CA SER A 316 -18.13 9.90 1.31
C SER A 316 -19.37 9.91 2.21
N ASP A 317 -19.73 8.77 2.80
CA ASP A 317 -20.97 8.59 3.55
C ASP A 317 -20.90 9.11 4.98
N ASN A 318 -19.75 8.95 5.66
CA ASN A 318 -19.65 9.32 7.06
C ASN A 318 -18.38 10.06 7.47
N GLY A 319 -17.47 10.35 6.52
CA GLY A 319 -16.22 11.07 6.80
C GLY A 319 -15.12 10.25 7.45
N SER A 320 -15.24 8.92 7.56
CA SER A 320 -14.18 8.08 8.15
C SER A 320 -12.92 8.09 7.30
N THR A 321 -11.77 8.34 7.93
CA THR A 321 -10.43 8.39 7.31
C THR A 321 -9.56 7.21 7.72
N LEU A 322 -10.16 6.12 8.19
CA LEU A 322 -9.45 4.93 8.63
C LEU A 322 -8.52 4.40 7.52
N SER A 323 -7.26 4.18 7.86
CA SER A 323 -6.17 3.80 6.94
C SER A 323 -5.96 4.76 5.75
N SER A 324 -6.28 6.03 5.89
CA SER A 324 -5.78 7.06 5.00
C SER A 324 -4.28 7.26 5.21
N VAL A 325 -3.53 7.44 4.12
CA VAL A 325 -2.05 7.55 4.19
C VAL A 325 -1.54 8.97 4.44
N ASN A 326 -2.40 9.97 4.30
CA ASN A 326 -2.02 11.38 4.42
C ASN A 326 -2.95 12.22 5.32
N PHE A 327 -3.87 11.57 6.03
CA PHE A 327 -4.81 12.22 6.96
C PHE A 327 -4.75 11.59 8.33
N PRO A 328 -5.12 12.34 9.40
CA PRO A 328 -5.40 11.73 10.70
C PRO A 328 -6.48 10.66 10.57
N GLU A 329 -6.26 9.52 11.21
CA GLU A 329 -7.23 8.41 11.16
C GLU A 329 -8.38 8.61 12.13
N VAL A 330 -9.60 8.61 11.60
CA VAL A 330 -10.84 8.65 12.39
C VAL A 330 -11.79 7.58 11.88
N SER A 331 -12.25 6.72 12.79
CA SER A 331 -13.33 5.77 12.53
C SER A 331 -14.61 6.31 13.14
N LEU A 332 -15.60 6.57 12.30
CA LEU A 332 -16.83 7.25 12.69
C LEU A 332 -18.04 6.31 12.61
N PRO A 333 -18.99 6.39 13.57
CA PRO A 333 -20.26 5.69 13.45
C PRO A 333 -21.12 6.30 12.33
N LEU A 334 -22.14 5.59 11.92
CA LEU A 334 -23.20 6.17 11.10
C LEU A 334 -23.89 7.29 11.90
N HIS A 335 -24.24 8.37 11.22
CA HIS A 335 -24.99 9.48 11.80
C HIS A 335 -26.43 9.41 11.29
N THR A 336 -27.38 9.23 12.21
CA THR A 336 -28.80 9.18 11.89
C THR A 336 -29.52 10.34 12.56
N GLY A 337 -30.30 11.11 11.77
CA GLY A 337 -31.08 12.23 12.29
C GLY A 337 -30.27 13.51 12.58
N THR A 338 -28.98 13.53 12.28
CA THR A 338 -28.09 14.70 12.39
C THR A 338 -27.42 14.96 11.06
N SER A 339 -26.96 16.18 10.82
CA SER A 339 -26.05 16.52 9.74
C SER A 339 -24.62 16.50 10.22
N ARG A 340 -23.72 15.97 9.45
CA ARG A 340 -22.29 15.86 9.80
C ARG A 340 -21.44 16.86 9.05
N LEU A 341 -20.68 17.64 9.77
CA LEU A 341 -19.72 18.61 9.27
C LEU A 341 -18.32 18.03 9.35
N LEU A 342 -17.57 18.08 8.26
CA LEU A 342 -16.16 17.72 8.19
C LEU A 342 -15.37 19.03 8.10
N HIS A 343 -14.44 19.26 9.02
CA HIS A 343 -13.57 20.42 9.05
C HIS A 343 -12.11 19.98 9.07
N ILE A 344 -11.40 20.31 8.01
CA ILE A 344 -9.97 20.04 7.83
C ILE A 344 -9.26 21.38 7.99
N HIS A 345 -8.28 21.45 8.86
CA HIS A 345 -7.60 22.69 9.21
C HIS A 345 -6.11 22.50 9.46
N GLU A 346 -5.35 23.56 9.38
CA GLU A 346 -3.97 23.60 9.86
C GLU A 346 -3.94 23.36 11.38
N ASN A 347 -2.98 22.59 11.86
CA ASN A 347 -2.92 22.22 13.28
C ASN A 347 -2.32 23.34 14.12
N HIS A 348 -3.13 24.37 14.42
CA HIS A 348 -2.76 25.49 15.27
C HIS A 348 -3.53 25.49 16.59
N PRO A 349 -2.91 25.94 17.71
CA PRO A 349 -3.63 26.15 18.95
C PRO A 349 -4.80 27.11 18.81
N GLY A 350 -5.94 26.76 19.40
CA GLY A 350 -7.12 27.62 19.44
C GLY A 350 -8.19 27.36 18.37
N ILE A 351 -7.93 26.56 17.34
CA ILE A 351 -8.94 26.24 16.31
C ILE A 351 -10.20 25.61 16.93
N LEU A 352 -10.03 24.61 17.79
CA LEU A 352 -11.18 23.97 18.44
C LEU A 352 -11.97 24.95 19.33
N THR A 353 -11.28 25.89 19.98
CA THR A 353 -11.93 26.96 20.76
C THR A 353 -12.77 27.87 19.85
N GLN A 354 -12.25 28.26 18.69
CA GLN A 354 -12.99 29.07 17.72
C GLN A 354 -14.24 28.32 17.21
N ILE A 355 -14.11 27.05 16.84
CA ILE A 355 -15.25 26.22 16.43
C ILE A 355 -16.33 26.22 17.51
N ASN A 356 -15.97 25.90 18.74
CA ASN A 356 -16.92 25.78 19.84
C ASN A 356 -17.55 27.13 20.22
N THR A 357 -16.78 28.22 20.16
CA THR A 357 -17.29 29.59 20.41
C THR A 357 -18.32 30.00 19.37
N ILE A 358 -18.00 29.80 18.08
CA ILE A 358 -18.91 30.11 16.97
C ILE A 358 -20.24 29.34 17.13
N PHE A 359 -20.16 28.03 17.42
CA PHE A 359 -21.37 27.23 17.58
C PHE A 359 -22.19 27.62 18.78
N ALA A 360 -21.55 28.02 19.89
CA ALA A 360 -22.22 28.53 21.07
C ALA A 360 -22.91 29.88 20.83
N GLU A 361 -22.23 30.82 20.14
CA GLU A 361 -22.78 32.15 19.81
C GLU A 361 -23.96 32.06 18.84
N GLU A 362 -23.90 31.15 17.88
CA GLU A 362 -24.98 30.89 16.93
C GLU A 362 -26.09 30.00 17.51
N GLY A 363 -25.95 29.53 18.76
CA GLY A 363 -26.92 28.66 19.40
C GLY A 363 -27.07 27.30 18.72
N ILE A 364 -25.99 26.78 18.08
CA ILE A 364 -25.95 25.46 17.41
C ILE A 364 -25.51 24.41 18.42
N ASN A 365 -26.40 23.45 18.67
CA ASN A 365 -26.08 22.33 19.55
C ASN A 365 -25.19 21.29 18.84
N ILE A 366 -24.10 20.89 19.50
CA ILE A 366 -23.19 19.82 19.04
C ILE A 366 -23.66 18.51 19.64
N ALA A 367 -24.12 17.59 18.78
CA ALA A 367 -24.55 16.25 19.20
C ALA A 367 -23.37 15.28 19.34
N GLY A 368 -22.31 15.47 18.56
CA GLY A 368 -21.08 14.71 18.62
C GLY A 368 -19.91 15.49 18.03
N GLN A 369 -18.71 15.31 18.58
CA GLN A 369 -17.48 15.95 18.08
C GLN A 369 -16.32 14.98 18.19
N TYR A 370 -15.61 14.80 17.08
CA TYR A 370 -14.45 13.93 16.98
C TYR A 370 -13.28 14.76 16.44
N LEU A 371 -12.16 14.73 17.13
CA LEU A 371 -10.94 15.43 16.73
C LEU A 371 -9.79 14.42 16.67
N GLN A 372 -9.06 14.45 15.57
CA GLN A 372 -7.75 13.80 15.47
C GLN A 372 -6.79 14.76 14.77
N THR A 373 -5.55 14.79 15.23
CA THR A 373 -4.50 15.61 14.65
C THR A 373 -3.30 14.78 14.20
N ALA A 374 -2.66 15.17 13.14
CA ALA A 374 -1.33 14.74 12.73
C ALA A 374 -0.45 16.01 12.65
N ALA A 375 0.87 15.88 12.40
CA ALA A 375 1.84 16.99 12.53
C ALA A 375 1.30 18.38 12.14
N ASP A 376 0.89 18.57 10.89
CA ASP A 376 0.51 19.89 10.35
C ASP A 376 -1.01 20.03 10.12
N MET A 377 -1.79 18.99 10.37
CA MET A 377 -3.22 18.93 10.03
C MET A 377 -4.07 18.48 11.21
N GLY A 378 -5.22 19.14 11.40
CA GLY A 378 -6.31 18.68 12.24
C GLY A 378 -7.54 18.29 11.41
N TYR A 379 -8.23 17.25 11.85
CA TYR A 379 -9.48 16.81 11.27
C TYR A 379 -10.55 16.72 12.36
N VAL A 380 -11.55 17.62 12.28
CA VAL A 380 -12.69 17.68 13.19
C VAL A 380 -13.94 17.23 12.46
N VAL A 381 -14.68 16.34 13.07
CA VAL A 381 -16.00 15.91 12.60
C VAL A 381 -17.03 16.29 13.65
N ILE A 382 -18.08 16.98 13.24
CA ILE A 382 -19.08 17.54 14.14
C ILE A 382 -20.47 17.14 13.67
N ASP A 383 -21.23 16.53 14.54
CA ASP A 383 -22.63 16.21 14.31
C ASP A 383 -23.51 17.30 14.92
N VAL A 384 -24.37 17.91 14.09
CA VAL A 384 -25.28 18.99 14.48
C VAL A 384 -26.71 18.72 14.03
N GLU A 385 -27.66 19.46 14.57
CA GLU A 385 -29.05 19.41 14.11
C GLU A 385 -29.17 19.83 12.62
N ALA A 386 -29.97 19.10 11.85
CA ALA A 386 -30.03 19.27 10.40
C ALA A 386 -30.49 20.66 9.94
N ASN A 387 -31.34 21.33 10.71
CA ASN A 387 -31.89 22.65 10.40
C ASN A 387 -30.88 23.81 10.48
N ARG A 388 -29.72 23.62 11.11
CA ARG A 388 -28.66 24.65 11.29
C ARG A 388 -27.35 24.30 10.58
N SER A 389 -27.32 23.21 9.84
CA SER A 389 -26.08 22.65 9.26
C SER A 389 -25.45 23.54 8.17
N GLU A 390 -26.26 24.22 7.35
CA GLU A 390 -25.73 25.11 6.30
C GLU A 390 -25.06 26.35 6.91
N GLU A 391 -25.66 26.93 7.93
CA GLU A 391 -25.13 28.09 8.66
C GLU A 391 -23.81 27.72 9.36
N ALA A 392 -23.80 26.56 10.05
CA ALA A 392 -22.59 26.03 10.66
C ALA A 392 -21.45 25.81 9.66
N LEU A 393 -21.77 25.29 8.46
CA LEU A 393 -20.78 25.11 7.40
C LEU A 393 -20.17 26.42 6.93
N LEU A 394 -20.99 27.48 6.77
CA LEU A 394 -20.50 28.80 6.35
C LEU A 394 -19.54 29.37 7.39
N LYS A 395 -19.91 29.27 8.66
CA LYS A 395 -19.08 29.75 9.78
C LYS A 395 -17.76 28.97 9.92
N LEU A 396 -17.77 27.65 9.72
CA LEU A 396 -16.54 26.86 9.72
C LEU A 396 -15.56 27.28 8.62
N LYS A 397 -16.07 27.70 7.45
CA LYS A 397 -15.23 28.18 6.34
C LYS A 397 -14.56 29.52 6.62
N GLU A 398 -15.09 30.33 7.55
CA GLU A 398 -14.56 31.65 7.94
C GLU A 398 -13.41 31.54 8.95
N ILE A 399 -13.21 30.37 9.59
CA ILE A 399 -12.13 30.15 10.56
C ILE A 399 -10.77 30.20 9.87
N GLU A 400 -9.87 31.02 10.37
CA GLU A 400 -8.48 31.12 9.89
C GLU A 400 -7.77 29.78 10.04
N GLY A 401 -7.05 29.36 9.00
CA GLY A 401 -6.41 28.02 8.94
C GLY A 401 -7.33 26.90 8.46
N THR A 402 -8.58 27.20 8.07
CA THR A 402 -9.45 26.21 7.42
C THR A 402 -8.91 25.83 6.04
N ILE A 403 -8.56 24.57 5.87
CA ILE A 403 -8.16 23.99 4.58
C ILE A 403 -9.42 23.64 3.77
N ARG A 404 -10.36 22.95 4.39
CA ARG A 404 -11.60 22.52 3.75
C ARG A 404 -12.71 22.24 4.76
N ALA A 405 -13.93 22.62 4.43
CA ALA A 405 -15.12 22.24 5.19
C ALA A 405 -16.16 21.62 4.25
N ARG A 406 -16.80 20.53 4.70
CA ARG A 406 -17.84 19.79 3.96
C ARG A 406 -19.01 19.45 4.86
N LEU A 407 -20.18 19.29 4.27
CA LEU A 407 -21.39 18.82 4.93
C LEU A 407 -21.80 17.47 4.32
N LEU A 408 -22.07 16.51 5.19
CA LEU A 408 -22.67 15.21 4.84
C LEU A 408 -24.10 15.16 5.43
N HIS A 409 -25.02 14.56 4.66
CA HIS A 409 -26.43 14.38 5.04
C HIS A 409 -26.77 12.93 5.25
#